data_a393f623048fb6a2f704c632820683f0
#
_entry.id   a393f623048fb6a2f704c632820683f0
#
_cell.length_a   1.000
_cell.length_b   1.000
_cell.length_c   1.000
_cell.angle_alpha   90.00
_cell.angle_beta   90.00
_cell.angle_gamma   90.00
#
_symmetry.space_group_name_H-M   'P 1'
#
loop_
_entity.id
_entity.type
_entity.pdbx_description
1 polymer ?
#
loop_
_entity_poly.entity_id
_entity_poly.type
_entity_poly.pdbx_seq_one_letter_code
_entity_poly.pdbx_strand_id
1 'polypeptide(L)'
;MNGVIKIPEPTNEPVMVFAPGSPEKESLKTELGKMLGEEIEIPLIIGGKEVSTGNFADCRCPHDHTHLLGRYHKAGPDEITMAVEEAKKAWKDWSEMDWIARASIFLRAAELLATKYRDVLNASTMLGQSKTAHQAEIDAACELIDFYRYNPYYMQKIYEEQPDSSPGVWNYVEYRALEGFVFAVTPFNFTSIAGNLPTSPAMMGNTVLWKPASSAVYSAYFIMLLLKEAGVPDGVINFIPGPGRYVGDPVLEQADLAGVHFTGSTAVFQAMWKTIGSSIMNYKTYPRIVGETGGKDFVFVHSSVDVEAVVTALIRGAYEYQGQKCSAVSRAYIPADIWPAVKDQMLAELETLKMGDPIDFSNFMAAVIDKAAFDSIVEYIEFDKNSETAQIIYGGTYDDAKGYFIEPTVVVVTDPHHKLMEEEIFGPVLTIYIYPENQYTETLGICDDTSPYGLTGSIFANDRKAINEAYKILRHAAGNFYINDKPTGAVVGQQPFGGARGSGTNDKAGSFMNLLRWVSARTVKENLNPPKDYRYPFLSEE
;
A
#
# COMPACT_ATOMS: atom_id res chain seq x y z
N MET A 1 -1.14 28.69 20.56
CA MET A 1 -0.44 28.03 21.69
C MET A 1 0.96 28.63 21.82
N ASN A 2 1.47 28.92 23.05
CA ASN A 2 2.75 29.60 23.25
C ASN A 2 3.83 28.59 23.64
N GLY A 3 4.42 27.90 22.69
CA GLY A 3 5.49 26.93 22.91
C GLY A 3 5.91 26.23 21.62
N VAL A 4 7.15 25.72 21.59
CA VAL A 4 7.63 24.83 20.52
C VAL A 4 7.35 23.40 20.97
N ILE A 5 6.20 22.89 20.54
CA ILE A 5 5.74 21.54 20.90
C ILE A 5 6.39 20.53 19.94
N LYS A 6 6.79 19.37 20.48
CA LYS A 6 7.35 18.28 19.71
C LYS A 6 6.46 17.05 19.83
N ILE A 7 6.22 16.40 18.69
CA ILE A 7 5.60 15.08 18.65
C ILE A 7 6.57 14.08 19.28
N PRO A 8 6.08 13.14 20.12
CA PRO A 8 6.94 12.06 20.64
C PRO A 8 7.64 11.30 19.50
N GLU A 9 8.90 10.95 19.72
CA GLU A 9 9.64 10.12 18.75
C GLU A 9 8.95 8.76 18.64
N PRO A 10 8.52 8.36 17.43
CA PRO A 10 7.74 7.13 17.27
C PRO A 10 8.62 5.89 17.38
N THR A 11 8.02 4.82 17.86
CA THR A 11 8.58 3.47 17.81
C THR A 11 7.59 2.55 17.12
N ASN A 12 8.11 1.55 16.38
CA ASN A 12 7.26 0.59 15.71
C ASN A 12 6.46 -0.25 16.71
N GLU A 13 5.22 -0.55 16.34
CA GLU A 13 4.33 -1.37 17.15
C GLU A 13 4.84 -2.82 17.25
N PRO A 14 4.93 -3.40 18.44
CA PRO A 14 5.30 -4.80 18.61
C PRO A 14 4.29 -5.74 17.93
N VAL A 15 4.82 -6.69 17.15
CA VAL A 15 4.01 -7.70 16.46
C VAL A 15 3.59 -8.79 17.44
N MET A 16 2.29 -9.05 17.56
CA MET A 16 1.75 -10.18 18.34
C MET A 16 2.02 -11.49 17.63
N VAL A 17 2.40 -12.52 18.37
CA VAL A 17 2.82 -13.80 17.78
C VAL A 17 1.71 -14.86 17.76
N PHE A 18 0.60 -14.65 18.46
CA PHE A 18 -0.54 -15.56 18.55
C PHE A 18 -0.14 -17.01 18.89
N ALA A 19 0.82 -17.17 19.79
CA ALA A 19 1.30 -18.47 20.21
C ALA A 19 0.16 -19.33 20.81
N PRO A 20 0.25 -20.66 20.74
CA PRO A 20 -0.74 -21.54 21.38
C PRO A 20 -0.92 -21.20 22.85
N GLY A 21 -2.18 -20.93 23.28
CA GLY A 21 -2.53 -20.58 24.65
C GLY A 21 -2.24 -19.14 25.08
N SER A 22 -1.83 -18.27 24.16
CA SER A 22 -1.62 -16.85 24.45
C SER A 22 -2.94 -16.08 24.55
N PRO A 23 -3.04 -15.06 25.42
CA PRO A 23 -4.25 -14.24 25.57
C PRO A 23 -4.67 -13.55 24.28
N GLU A 24 -3.71 -13.04 23.50
CA GLU A 24 -3.97 -12.35 22.22
C GLU A 24 -4.58 -13.29 21.18
N LYS A 25 -4.19 -14.57 21.17
CA LYS A 25 -4.80 -15.59 20.30
C LYS A 25 -6.25 -15.86 20.67
N GLU A 26 -6.54 -16.01 21.96
CA GLU A 26 -7.91 -16.25 22.43
C GLU A 26 -8.80 -15.01 22.20
N SER A 27 -8.27 -13.81 22.39
CA SER A 27 -8.98 -12.56 22.13
C SER A 27 -9.35 -12.43 20.65
N LEU A 28 -8.40 -12.62 19.75
CA LEU A 28 -8.64 -12.56 18.30
C LEU A 28 -9.64 -13.63 17.83
N LYS A 29 -9.54 -14.87 18.36
CA LYS A 29 -10.52 -15.93 18.06
C LYS A 29 -11.93 -15.59 18.54
N THR A 30 -12.05 -14.92 19.67
CA THR A 30 -13.35 -14.48 20.19
C THR A 30 -13.96 -13.43 19.25
N GLU A 31 -13.17 -12.46 18.80
CA GLU A 31 -13.66 -11.44 17.85
C GLU A 31 -14.00 -12.04 16.49
N LEU A 32 -13.19 -12.99 15.98
CA LEU A 32 -13.51 -13.75 14.75
C LEU A 32 -14.87 -14.47 14.88
N GLY A 33 -15.10 -15.16 15.98
CA GLY A 33 -16.38 -15.87 16.22
C GLY A 33 -17.58 -14.92 16.29
N LYS A 34 -17.42 -13.75 16.89
CA LYS A 34 -18.44 -12.71 16.94
C LYS A 34 -18.76 -12.17 15.53
N MET A 35 -17.74 -11.75 14.77
CA MET A 35 -17.90 -11.19 13.43
C MET A 35 -18.49 -12.19 12.44
N LEU A 36 -18.18 -13.47 12.55
CA LEU A 36 -18.80 -14.53 11.75
C LEU A 36 -20.28 -14.74 12.04
N GLY A 37 -20.71 -14.45 13.28
CA GLY A 37 -22.10 -14.58 13.68
C GLY A 37 -22.99 -13.38 13.35
N GLU A 38 -22.44 -12.31 12.77
CA GLU A 38 -23.14 -11.05 12.52
C GLU A 38 -23.07 -10.67 11.05
N GLU A 39 -24.22 -10.35 10.44
CA GLU A 39 -24.29 -9.69 9.15
C GLU A 39 -24.50 -8.19 9.35
N ILE A 40 -23.65 -7.34 8.76
CA ILE A 40 -23.75 -5.89 8.92
C ILE A 40 -24.18 -5.20 7.62
N GLU A 41 -24.92 -4.09 7.76
CA GLU A 41 -25.20 -3.17 6.67
C GLU A 41 -24.23 -1.99 6.76
N ILE A 42 -23.47 -1.75 5.70
CA ILE A 42 -22.43 -0.72 5.65
C ILE A 42 -22.93 0.46 4.82
N PRO A 43 -23.23 1.60 5.46
CA PRO A 43 -23.61 2.82 4.77
C PRO A 43 -22.38 3.52 4.15
N LEU A 44 -22.63 4.48 3.25
CA LEU A 44 -21.66 5.52 2.97
C LEU A 44 -21.58 6.44 4.20
N ILE A 45 -20.42 7.07 4.42
CA ILE A 45 -20.27 8.11 5.45
C ILE A 45 -19.90 9.40 4.74
N ILE A 46 -20.86 10.34 4.67
CA ILE A 46 -20.72 11.61 3.97
C ILE A 46 -21.07 12.74 4.91
N GLY A 47 -20.16 13.69 5.12
CA GLY A 47 -20.36 14.77 6.09
C GLY A 47 -20.61 14.25 7.50
N GLY A 48 -19.98 13.12 7.88
CA GLY A 48 -20.14 12.45 9.17
C GLY A 48 -21.46 11.67 9.33
N LYS A 49 -22.36 11.71 8.35
CA LYS A 49 -23.67 11.06 8.38
C LYS A 49 -23.65 9.75 7.59
N GLU A 50 -24.41 8.78 8.08
CA GLU A 50 -24.70 7.56 7.35
C GLU A 50 -25.69 7.84 6.21
N VAL A 51 -25.34 7.40 5.01
CA VAL A 51 -26.15 7.56 3.80
C VAL A 51 -26.42 6.20 3.18
N SER A 52 -27.70 5.86 3.06
CA SER A 52 -28.19 4.60 2.50
C SER A 52 -28.78 4.83 1.12
N THR A 53 -28.21 4.19 0.09
CA THR A 53 -28.68 4.35 -1.30
C THR A 53 -29.69 3.29 -1.72
N GLY A 54 -29.78 2.16 -1.00
CA GLY A 54 -30.56 0.99 -1.40
C GLY A 54 -29.95 0.18 -2.54
N ASN A 55 -28.80 0.60 -3.08
CA ASN A 55 -28.06 -0.12 -4.11
C ASN A 55 -26.91 -0.89 -3.49
N PHE A 56 -27.05 -2.19 -3.30
CA PHE A 56 -26.14 -3.01 -2.50
C PHE A 56 -25.11 -3.77 -3.32
N ALA A 57 -24.03 -4.15 -2.63
CA ALA A 57 -23.14 -5.25 -2.97
C ALA A 57 -22.77 -6.04 -1.71
N ASP A 58 -22.41 -7.30 -1.89
CA ASP A 58 -22.10 -8.20 -0.78
C ASP A 58 -20.62 -8.10 -0.36
N CYS A 59 -20.36 -8.27 0.95
CA CYS A 59 -19.07 -8.57 1.52
C CYS A 59 -19.07 -10.04 1.93
N ARG A 60 -18.23 -10.87 1.30
CA ARG A 60 -18.16 -12.32 1.53
C ARG A 60 -16.76 -12.74 1.95
N CYS A 61 -16.65 -13.87 2.66
CA CYS A 61 -15.37 -14.48 2.95
C CYS A 61 -14.78 -15.10 1.66
N PRO A 62 -13.55 -14.75 1.23
CA PRO A 62 -12.96 -15.39 0.05
C PRO A 62 -12.69 -16.89 0.23
N HIS A 63 -12.44 -17.34 1.45
CA HIS A 63 -12.22 -18.76 1.82
C HIS A 63 -13.51 -19.55 2.03
N ASP A 64 -14.64 -18.86 2.09
CA ASP A 64 -16.00 -19.44 2.07
C ASP A 64 -16.95 -18.44 1.41
N HIS A 65 -17.00 -18.41 0.08
CA HIS A 65 -17.80 -17.43 -0.66
C HIS A 65 -19.32 -17.59 -0.49
N THR A 66 -19.78 -18.62 0.23
CA THR A 66 -21.18 -18.73 0.63
C THR A 66 -21.47 -17.92 1.90
N HIS A 67 -20.45 -17.62 2.72
CA HIS A 67 -20.60 -16.87 3.96
C HIS A 67 -20.66 -15.35 3.70
N LEU A 68 -21.78 -14.74 4.10
CA LEU A 68 -22.02 -13.31 3.98
C LEU A 68 -21.64 -12.58 5.27
N LEU A 69 -20.65 -11.69 5.19
CA LEU A 69 -20.24 -10.82 6.30
C LEU A 69 -21.12 -9.57 6.44
N GLY A 70 -21.74 -9.18 5.34
CA GLY A 70 -22.61 -8.00 5.30
C GLY A 70 -22.80 -7.49 3.88
N ARG A 71 -23.51 -6.37 3.78
CA ARG A 71 -23.76 -5.66 2.52
C ARG A 71 -23.38 -4.20 2.66
N TYR A 72 -22.84 -3.63 1.60
CA TYR A 72 -22.55 -2.20 1.57
C TYR A 72 -23.36 -1.48 0.51
N HIS A 73 -23.76 -0.25 0.82
CA HIS A 73 -24.37 0.66 -0.14
C HIS A 73 -23.32 1.18 -1.12
N LYS A 74 -23.67 1.21 -2.41
CA LYS A 74 -22.81 1.75 -3.48
C LYS A 74 -23.15 3.21 -3.73
N ALA A 75 -22.11 4.05 -3.77
CA ALA A 75 -22.25 5.45 -4.16
C ALA A 75 -22.63 5.59 -5.64
N GLY A 76 -23.51 6.53 -5.93
CA GLY A 76 -23.87 7.02 -7.26
C GLY A 76 -23.48 8.49 -7.46
N PRO A 77 -23.87 9.11 -8.59
CA PRO A 77 -23.52 10.50 -8.90
C PRO A 77 -24.01 11.51 -7.86
N ASP A 78 -25.18 11.29 -7.27
CA ASP A 78 -25.75 12.19 -6.26
C ASP A 78 -24.95 12.16 -4.96
N GLU A 79 -24.54 10.97 -4.50
CA GLU A 79 -23.71 10.79 -3.32
C GLU A 79 -22.31 11.34 -3.52
N ILE A 80 -21.74 11.24 -4.73
CA ILE A 80 -20.45 11.84 -5.07
C ILE A 80 -20.56 13.37 -5.01
N THR A 81 -21.60 13.95 -5.58
CA THR A 81 -21.85 15.40 -5.49
C THR A 81 -21.98 15.85 -4.03
N MET A 82 -22.75 15.10 -3.24
CA MET A 82 -22.90 15.36 -1.79
C MET A 82 -21.53 15.28 -1.08
N ALA A 83 -20.72 14.27 -1.36
CA ALA A 83 -19.40 14.11 -0.73
C ALA A 83 -18.44 15.25 -1.08
N VAL A 84 -18.45 15.71 -2.34
CA VAL A 84 -17.68 16.89 -2.77
C VAL A 84 -18.10 18.14 -2.00
N GLU A 85 -19.41 18.40 -1.88
CA GLU A 85 -19.91 19.58 -1.15
C GLU A 85 -19.58 19.50 0.35
N GLU A 86 -19.74 18.35 0.99
CA GLU A 86 -19.36 18.19 2.40
C GLU A 86 -17.84 18.32 2.62
N ALA A 87 -17.02 17.79 1.71
CA ALA A 87 -15.57 18.00 1.74
C ALA A 87 -15.20 19.49 1.63
N LYS A 88 -15.85 20.24 0.73
CA LYS A 88 -15.65 21.68 0.58
C LYS A 88 -16.06 22.48 1.83
N LYS A 89 -17.16 22.11 2.46
CA LYS A 89 -17.61 22.74 3.73
C LYS A 89 -16.60 22.52 4.85
N ALA A 90 -16.12 21.28 5.02
CA ALA A 90 -15.17 20.93 6.07
C ALA A 90 -13.77 21.52 5.83
N TRP A 91 -13.40 21.76 4.57
CA TRP A 91 -12.02 22.13 4.18
C TRP A 91 -11.53 23.39 4.89
N LYS A 92 -12.35 24.43 5.01
CA LYS A 92 -11.94 25.70 5.60
C LYS A 92 -11.48 25.51 7.05
N ASP A 93 -12.36 24.99 7.88
CA ASP A 93 -12.09 24.84 9.31
C ASP A 93 -10.97 23.81 9.56
N TRP A 94 -10.92 22.75 8.76
CA TRP A 94 -9.90 21.72 8.87
C TRP A 94 -8.51 22.20 8.45
N SER A 95 -8.41 22.91 7.32
CA SER A 95 -7.15 23.44 6.81
C SER A 95 -6.55 24.53 7.71
N GLU A 96 -7.39 25.27 8.44
CA GLU A 96 -6.99 26.31 9.40
C GLU A 96 -6.76 25.76 10.82
N MET A 97 -7.15 24.50 11.10
CA MET A 97 -6.94 23.89 12.41
C MET A 97 -5.44 23.79 12.73
N ASP A 98 -5.08 24.12 13.98
CA ASP A 98 -3.70 23.95 14.48
C ASP A 98 -3.19 22.53 14.18
N TRP A 99 -2.01 22.45 13.59
CA TRP A 99 -1.40 21.18 13.20
C TRP A 99 -1.22 20.21 14.37
N ILE A 100 -1.00 20.73 15.60
CA ILE A 100 -0.89 19.92 16.82
C ILE A 100 -2.23 19.25 17.13
N ALA A 101 -3.33 19.97 16.96
CA ALA A 101 -4.67 19.42 17.16
C ALA A 101 -4.95 18.31 16.13
N ARG A 102 -4.59 18.53 14.86
CA ARG A 102 -4.69 17.47 13.83
C ARG A 102 -3.83 16.26 14.19
N ALA A 103 -2.56 16.48 14.56
CA ALA A 103 -1.66 15.42 14.98
C ALA A 103 -2.23 14.58 16.14
N SER A 104 -2.82 15.24 17.15
CA SER A 104 -3.35 14.55 18.32
C SER A 104 -4.49 13.59 17.99
N ILE A 105 -5.31 13.90 16.98
CA ILE A 105 -6.37 13.01 16.50
C ILE A 105 -5.78 11.70 15.96
N PHE A 106 -4.75 11.77 15.13
CA PHE A 106 -4.14 10.57 14.54
C PHE A 106 -3.30 9.79 15.56
N LEU A 107 -2.63 10.46 16.49
CA LEU A 107 -1.98 9.77 17.62
C LEU A 107 -3.03 9.03 18.49
N ARG A 108 -4.21 9.63 18.70
CA ARG A 108 -5.31 8.93 19.38
C ARG A 108 -5.84 7.76 18.55
N ALA A 109 -5.91 7.89 17.21
CA ALA A 109 -6.26 6.77 16.34
C ALA A 109 -5.27 5.60 16.48
N ALA A 110 -3.96 5.89 16.59
CA ALA A 110 -2.95 4.88 16.85
C ALA A 110 -3.20 4.13 18.17
N GLU A 111 -3.49 4.85 19.27
CA GLU A 111 -3.75 4.23 20.57
C GLU A 111 -5.08 3.43 20.61
N LEU A 112 -6.13 3.93 19.96
CA LEU A 112 -7.38 3.19 19.81
C LEU A 112 -7.17 1.91 19.00
N LEU A 113 -6.37 1.96 17.94
CA LEU A 113 -6.04 0.80 17.14
C LEU A 113 -5.16 -0.20 17.91
N ALA A 114 -4.15 0.26 18.62
CA ALA A 114 -3.26 -0.59 19.41
C ALA A 114 -3.99 -1.33 20.55
N THR A 115 -5.17 -0.84 20.95
CA THR A 115 -5.93 -1.39 22.08
C THR A 115 -7.30 -1.91 21.64
N LYS A 116 -8.30 -1.04 21.56
CA LYS A 116 -9.72 -1.39 21.35
C LYS A 116 -10.00 -2.00 19.98
N TYR A 117 -9.35 -1.51 18.93
CA TYR A 117 -9.64 -1.89 17.54
C TYR A 117 -8.70 -2.93 16.96
N ARG A 118 -7.68 -3.39 17.70
CA ARG A 118 -6.67 -4.33 17.17
C ARG A 118 -7.30 -5.62 16.68
N ASP A 119 -8.04 -6.31 17.54
CA ASP A 119 -8.70 -7.55 17.16
C ASP A 119 -9.80 -7.33 16.12
N VAL A 120 -10.50 -6.21 16.16
CA VAL A 120 -11.54 -5.85 15.19
C VAL A 120 -10.95 -5.71 13.79
N LEU A 121 -9.84 -4.96 13.63
CA LEU A 121 -9.22 -4.79 12.31
C LEU A 121 -8.52 -6.07 11.85
N ASN A 122 -7.87 -6.81 12.74
CA ASN A 122 -7.30 -8.11 12.40
C ASN A 122 -8.38 -9.09 11.94
N ALA A 123 -9.46 -9.25 12.72
CA ALA A 123 -10.54 -10.16 12.38
C ALA A 123 -11.26 -9.79 11.08
N SER A 124 -11.58 -8.49 10.88
CA SER A 124 -12.21 -8.02 9.65
C SER A 124 -11.34 -8.25 8.41
N THR A 125 -10.01 -8.10 8.56
CA THR A 125 -9.02 -8.36 7.50
C THR A 125 -8.89 -9.86 7.23
N MET A 126 -8.85 -10.70 8.27
CA MET A 126 -8.81 -12.16 8.12
C MET A 126 -10.05 -12.66 7.37
N LEU A 127 -11.23 -12.20 7.75
CA LEU A 127 -12.50 -12.67 7.18
C LEU A 127 -12.74 -12.10 5.78
N GLY A 128 -12.59 -10.80 5.60
CA GLY A 128 -12.92 -10.12 4.35
C GLY A 128 -11.85 -10.22 3.26
N GLN A 129 -10.61 -10.53 3.62
CA GLN A 129 -9.47 -10.57 2.68
C GLN A 129 -8.71 -11.90 2.71
N SER A 130 -9.14 -12.87 3.51
CA SER A 130 -8.47 -14.18 3.70
C SER A 130 -7.00 -14.07 4.10
N LYS A 131 -6.66 -13.14 4.98
CA LYS A 131 -5.33 -13.08 5.59
C LYS A 131 -5.24 -14.02 6.78
N THR A 132 -4.08 -14.65 6.96
CA THR A 132 -3.78 -15.37 8.20
C THR A 132 -3.59 -14.39 9.35
N ALA A 133 -3.67 -14.86 10.61
CA ALA A 133 -3.53 -14.01 11.78
C ALA A 133 -2.25 -13.16 11.76
N HIS A 134 -1.10 -13.75 11.40
CA HIS A 134 0.16 -13.03 11.30
C HIS A 134 0.14 -11.96 10.19
N GLN A 135 -0.43 -12.28 9.02
CA GLN A 135 -0.52 -11.33 7.90
C GLN A 135 -1.51 -10.19 8.19
N ALA A 136 -2.58 -10.43 8.93
CA ALA A 136 -3.48 -9.39 9.39
C ALA A 136 -2.81 -8.49 10.44
N GLU A 137 -2.10 -9.10 11.39
CA GLU A 137 -1.42 -8.38 12.47
C GLU A 137 -0.36 -7.41 11.97
N ILE A 138 0.54 -7.85 11.07
CA ILE A 138 1.60 -6.99 10.55
C ILE A 138 1.05 -5.88 9.65
N ASP A 139 -0.06 -6.10 8.96
CA ASP A 139 -0.73 -5.15 8.08
C ASP A 139 -1.74 -4.29 8.85
N ALA A 140 -2.90 -4.87 9.20
CA ALA A 140 -4.06 -4.13 9.68
C ALA A 140 -3.82 -3.45 11.03
N ALA A 141 -3.02 -4.06 11.91
CA ALA A 141 -2.67 -3.47 13.19
C ALA A 141 -1.35 -2.73 13.13
N CYS A 142 -0.21 -3.44 13.08
CA CYS A 142 1.10 -2.83 13.32
C CYS A 142 1.43 -1.72 12.31
N GLU A 143 1.31 -1.98 11.02
CA GLU A 143 1.67 -1.01 9.99
C GLU A 143 0.77 0.24 10.03
N LEU A 144 -0.54 0.08 10.27
CA LEU A 144 -1.45 1.22 10.36
C LEU A 144 -1.22 2.04 11.63
N ILE A 145 -0.94 1.39 12.78
CA ILE A 145 -0.52 2.08 14.00
C ILE A 145 0.74 2.90 13.75
N ASP A 146 1.72 2.30 13.06
CA ASP A 146 2.97 2.96 12.73
C ASP A 146 2.74 4.16 11.81
N PHE A 147 1.91 4.07 10.78
CA PHE A 147 1.54 5.23 9.97
C PHE A 147 0.96 6.36 10.81
N TYR A 148 0.09 6.04 11.77
CA TYR A 148 -0.54 7.05 12.63
C TYR A 148 0.41 7.64 13.68
N ARG A 149 1.53 6.98 14.01
CA ARG A 149 2.59 7.51 14.88
C ARG A 149 3.67 8.27 14.10
N TYR A 150 4.14 7.71 12.98
CA TYR A 150 5.25 8.28 12.22
C TYR A 150 4.83 9.49 11.36
N ASN A 151 3.66 9.47 10.74
CA ASN A 151 3.22 10.60 9.91
C ASN A 151 3.10 11.92 10.68
N PRO A 152 2.53 12.00 11.92
CA PRO A 152 2.59 13.23 12.72
C PRO A 152 4.02 13.70 13.01
N TYR A 153 4.93 12.79 13.28
CA TYR A 153 6.34 13.10 13.48
C TYR A 153 6.98 13.68 12.21
N TYR A 154 6.72 13.10 11.05
CA TYR A 154 7.20 13.63 9.77
C TYR A 154 6.54 14.96 9.39
N MET A 155 5.27 15.16 9.71
CA MET A 155 4.58 16.45 9.55
C MET A 155 5.31 17.56 10.32
N GLN A 156 5.68 17.31 11.57
CA GLN A 156 6.49 18.25 12.36
C GLN A 156 7.82 18.56 11.65
N LYS A 157 8.53 17.54 11.17
CA LYS A 157 9.82 17.73 10.45
C LYS A 157 9.66 18.63 9.21
N ILE A 158 8.56 18.49 8.47
CA ILE A 158 8.26 19.37 7.34
C ILE A 158 8.06 20.80 7.82
N TYR A 159 7.28 21.01 8.88
CA TYR A 159 6.97 22.35 9.38
C TYR A 159 8.15 23.05 10.07
N GLU A 160 9.12 22.29 10.55
CA GLU A 160 10.40 22.81 11.08
C GLU A 160 11.32 23.35 9.99
N GLU A 161 11.16 22.94 8.72
CA GLU A 161 11.99 23.38 7.61
C GLU A 161 11.65 24.81 7.20
N GLN A 162 12.56 25.74 7.49
CA GLN A 162 12.35 27.18 7.28
C GLN A 162 13.55 27.82 6.56
N PRO A 163 13.31 28.84 5.70
CA PRO A 163 14.37 29.50 4.95
C PRO A 163 15.21 30.44 5.82
N ASP A 164 16.41 30.76 5.33
CA ASP A 164 17.25 31.76 5.95
C ASP A 164 16.70 33.18 5.80
N SER A 165 17.00 34.05 6.78
CA SER A 165 16.67 35.46 6.77
C SER A 165 17.92 36.34 6.74
N SER A 166 17.90 37.44 6.01
CA SER A 166 18.96 38.44 6.00
C SER A 166 18.66 39.57 7.00
N PRO A 167 19.66 40.36 7.43
CA PRO A 167 19.42 41.49 8.33
C PRO A 167 18.32 42.44 7.83
N GLY A 168 17.35 42.73 8.68
CA GLY A 168 16.19 43.59 8.36
C GLY A 168 15.07 42.91 7.57
N VAL A 169 15.20 41.62 7.31
CA VAL A 169 14.19 40.81 6.61
C VAL A 169 13.89 39.56 7.43
N TRP A 170 12.64 39.20 7.54
CA TRP A 170 12.20 37.92 8.08
C TRP A 170 11.53 37.10 6.97
N ASN A 171 12.11 35.95 6.66
CA ASN A 171 11.57 34.99 5.70
C ASN A 171 11.03 33.78 6.43
N TYR A 172 9.88 33.27 6.01
CA TYR A 172 9.32 32.02 6.51
C TYR A 172 8.46 31.35 5.46
N VAL A 173 8.19 30.07 5.65
CA VAL A 173 7.31 29.25 4.82
C VAL A 173 6.11 28.79 5.64
N GLU A 174 4.94 28.96 5.07
CA GLU A 174 3.71 28.36 5.53
C GLU A 174 3.36 27.17 4.64
N TYR A 175 3.17 26.02 5.25
CA TYR A 175 2.77 24.78 4.57
C TYR A 175 1.24 24.65 4.62
N ARG A 176 0.57 25.17 3.61
CA ARG A 176 -0.89 25.15 3.50
C ARG A 176 -1.39 23.83 2.94
N ALA A 177 -2.62 23.45 3.29
CA ALA A 177 -3.36 22.41 2.57
C ALA A 177 -3.50 22.76 1.07
N LEU A 178 -3.74 21.76 0.23
CA LEU A 178 -4.08 21.97 -1.17
C LEU A 178 -5.44 22.67 -1.27
N GLU A 179 -5.65 23.45 -2.32
CA GLU A 179 -6.92 24.14 -2.54
C GLU A 179 -7.89 23.23 -3.29
N GLY A 180 -8.71 22.51 -2.52
CA GLY A 180 -9.65 21.50 -2.98
C GLY A 180 -9.59 20.23 -2.15
N PHE A 181 -10.02 19.10 -2.71
CA PHE A 181 -10.03 17.81 -2.02
C PHE A 181 -9.07 16.81 -2.68
N VAL A 182 -8.68 15.78 -1.92
CA VAL A 182 -7.88 14.66 -2.40
C VAL A 182 -8.78 13.44 -2.61
N PHE A 183 -8.63 12.75 -3.72
CA PHE A 183 -9.29 11.48 -3.99
C PHE A 183 -8.38 10.32 -3.61
N ALA A 184 -8.71 9.61 -2.54
CA ALA A 184 -8.00 8.43 -2.08
C ALA A 184 -8.68 7.16 -2.63
N VAL A 185 -7.95 6.40 -3.43
CA VAL A 185 -8.40 5.10 -3.98
C VAL A 185 -7.50 4.02 -3.42
N THR A 186 -8.06 3.13 -2.61
CA THR A 186 -7.27 2.20 -1.83
C THR A 186 -7.41 0.76 -2.30
N PRO A 187 -6.37 -0.08 -2.14
CA PRO A 187 -6.33 -1.44 -2.62
C PRO A 187 -7.08 -2.39 -1.69
N PHE A 188 -7.21 -3.65 -2.12
CA PHE A 188 -7.81 -4.69 -1.27
C PHE A 188 -6.79 -5.40 -0.39
N ASN A 189 -5.52 -5.42 -0.79
CA ASN A 189 -4.53 -6.35 -0.24
C ASN A 189 -3.85 -5.87 1.06
N PHE A 190 -3.95 -4.58 1.38
CA PHE A 190 -3.41 -4.02 2.63
C PHE A 190 -4.41 -3.09 3.30
N THR A 191 -4.89 -3.49 4.47
CA THR A 191 -5.78 -2.69 5.33
C THR A 191 -5.06 -1.43 5.85
N SER A 192 -3.76 -1.52 6.13
CA SER A 192 -2.92 -0.37 6.49
C SER A 192 -2.86 0.69 5.40
N ILE A 193 -2.69 0.27 4.14
CA ILE A 193 -2.68 1.19 2.99
C ILE A 193 -4.07 1.80 2.81
N ALA A 194 -5.15 1.00 3.00
CA ALA A 194 -6.52 1.52 2.97
C ALA A 194 -6.76 2.61 4.02
N GLY A 195 -6.11 2.52 5.19
CA GLY A 195 -6.15 3.54 6.23
C GLY A 195 -5.20 4.72 5.97
N ASN A 196 -4.00 4.48 5.44
CA ASN A 196 -2.99 5.51 5.23
C ASN A 196 -3.30 6.46 4.07
N LEU A 197 -3.83 5.96 2.96
CA LEU A 197 -4.07 6.79 1.78
C LEU A 197 -5.05 7.96 2.03
N PRO A 198 -6.18 7.78 2.73
CA PRO A 198 -7.03 8.91 3.10
C PRO A 198 -6.46 9.76 4.22
N THR A 199 -5.71 9.18 5.16
CA THR A 199 -5.30 9.89 6.38
C THR A 199 -4.03 10.71 6.22
N SER A 200 -3.07 10.31 5.39
CA SER A 200 -1.87 11.10 5.15
C SER A 200 -2.17 12.49 4.53
N PRO A 201 -3.01 12.66 3.50
CA PRO A 201 -3.42 14.00 3.06
C PRO A 201 -4.32 14.71 4.08
N ALA A 202 -5.20 13.98 4.78
CA ALA A 202 -6.06 14.59 5.80
C ALA A 202 -5.22 15.20 6.94
N MET A 203 -4.19 14.51 7.41
CA MET A 203 -3.27 14.99 8.43
C MET A 203 -2.59 16.31 8.04
N MET A 204 -2.29 16.49 6.75
CA MET A 204 -1.69 17.72 6.20
C MET A 204 -2.73 18.85 5.97
N GLY A 205 -3.98 18.65 6.41
CA GLY A 205 -5.05 19.66 6.38
C GLY A 205 -5.99 19.56 5.18
N ASN A 206 -5.89 18.52 4.36
CA ASN A 206 -6.78 18.33 3.22
C ASN A 206 -8.06 17.60 3.62
N THR A 207 -9.13 17.79 2.85
CA THR A 207 -10.30 16.93 2.90
C THR A 207 -10.19 15.84 1.84
N VAL A 208 -10.85 14.70 2.07
CA VAL A 208 -10.65 13.49 1.30
C VAL A 208 -11.99 12.84 0.93
N LEU A 209 -12.11 12.44 -0.33
CA LEU A 209 -13.07 11.46 -0.78
C LEU A 209 -12.36 10.10 -0.84
N TRP A 210 -12.82 9.14 -0.04
CA TRP A 210 -12.19 7.84 0.07
C TRP A 210 -13.03 6.74 -0.57
N LYS A 211 -12.50 6.16 -1.64
CA LYS A 211 -13.06 4.99 -2.31
C LYS A 211 -12.25 3.74 -1.99
N PRO A 212 -12.72 2.86 -1.10
CA PRO A 212 -12.08 1.57 -0.85
C PRO A 212 -12.24 0.61 -2.05
N ALA A 213 -11.37 -0.39 -2.14
CA ALA A 213 -11.58 -1.50 -3.06
C ALA A 213 -12.90 -2.20 -2.74
N SER A 214 -13.65 -2.59 -3.77
CA SER A 214 -14.98 -3.21 -3.59
C SER A 214 -14.92 -4.53 -2.81
N SER A 215 -13.82 -5.28 -2.93
CA SER A 215 -13.57 -6.53 -2.22
C SER A 215 -13.03 -6.35 -0.80
N ALA A 216 -12.76 -5.10 -0.35
CA ALA A 216 -12.23 -4.82 1.00
C ALA A 216 -13.04 -3.74 1.74
N VAL A 217 -14.29 -3.51 1.36
CA VAL A 217 -15.17 -2.53 2.01
C VAL A 217 -15.41 -2.90 3.48
N TYR A 218 -15.47 -4.19 3.79
CA TYR A 218 -15.73 -4.68 5.15
C TYR A 218 -14.67 -4.19 6.16
N SER A 219 -13.39 -4.43 5.92
CA SER A 219 -12.32 -3.94 6.79
C SER A 219 -12.16 -2.41 6.75
N ALA A 220 -12.35 -1.80 5.58
CA ALA A 220 -12.28 -0.34 5.42
C ALA A 220 -13.35 0.40 6.25
N TYR A 221 -14.53 -0.18 6.41
CA TYR A 221 -15.57 0.40 7.25
C TYR A 221 -15.15 0.51 8.72
N PHE A 222 -14.49 -0.51 9.28
CA PHE A 222 -13.99 -0.46 10.66
C PHE A 222 -12.88 0.58 10.84
N ILE A 223 -12.07 0.85 9.81
CA ILE A 223 -11.14 1.98 9.83
C ILE A 223 -11.91 3.30 9.91
N MET A 224 -12.98 3.46 9.14
CA MET A 224 -13.78 4.68 9.19
C MET A 224 -14.41 4.90 10.57
N LEU A 225 -14.89 3.83 11.22
CA LEU A 225 -15.40 3.89 12.61
C LEU A 225 -14.31 4.27 13.61
N LEU A 226 -13.11 3.71 13.47
CA LEU A 226 -11.93 4.07 14.27
C LEU A 226 -11.61 5.56 14.13
N LEU A 227 -11.55 6.09 12.91
CA LEU A 227 -11.24 7.49 12.64
C LEU A 227 -12.30 8.44 13.23
N LYS A 228 -13.57 8.07 13.12
CA LYS A 228 -14.69 8.82 13.74
C LYS A 228 -14.55 8.84 15.27
N GLU A 229 -14.25 7.72 15.92
CA GLU A 229 -14.02 7.65 17.37
C GLU A 229 -12.74 8.39 17.79
N ALA A 230 -11.72 8.41 16.96
CA ALA A 230 -10.50 9.19 17.21
C ALA A 230 -10.75 10.70 17.19
N GLY A 231 -11.81 11.15 16.55
CA GLY A 231 -12.23 12.55 16.50
C GLY A 231 -11.91 13.26 15.18
N VAL A 232 -11.76 12.53 14.09
CA VAL A 232 -11.71 13.14 12.75
C VAL A 232 -13.04 13.86 12.51
N PRO A 233 -13.04 15.18 12.22
CA PRO A 233 -14.27 15.94 12.06
C PRO A 233 -15.11 15.49 10.86
N ASP A 234 -16.41 15.71 10.95
CA ASP A 234 -17.38 15.42 9.90
C ASP A 234 -16.99 16.09 8.57
N GLY A 235 -17.03 15.34 7.47
CA GLY A 235 -16.70 15.83 6.12
C GLY A 235 -15.20 15.90 5.78
N VAL A 236 -14.30 15.72 6.74
CA VAL A 236 -12.85 15.67 6.46
C VAL A 236 -12.51 14.43 5.63
N ILE A 237 -13.03 13.27 5.99
CA ILE A 237 -12.93 12.04 5.21
C ILE A 237 -14.35 11.56 4.90
N ASN A 238 -14.68 11.45 3.62
CA ASN A 238 -15.96 10.97 3.14
C ASN A 238 -15.79 9.57 2.54
N PHE A 239 -16.43 8.57 3.13
CA PHE A 239 -16.35 7.17 2.75
C PHE A 239 -17.40 6.85 1.70
N ILE A 240 -16.97 6.59 0.45
CA ILE A 240 -17.83 6.42 -0.72
C ILE A 240 -17.52 5.10 -1.46
N PRO A 241 -17.81 3.93 -0.87
CA PRO A 241 -17.62 2.66 -1.54
C PRO A 241 -18.50 2.56 -2.79
N GLY A 242 -17.99 1.84 -3.81
CA GLY A 242 -18.70 1.62 -5.05
C GLY A 242 -17.81 1.12 -6.18
N PRO A 243 -18.37 0.77 -7.35
CA PRO A 243 -17.60 0.29 -8.48
C PRO A 243 -16.61 1.34 -9.01
N GLY A 244 -15.44 0.88 -9.47
CA GLY A 244 -14.30 1.74 -9.80
C GLY A 244 -14.64 2.94 -10.68
N ARG A 245 -15.15 2.71 -11.88
CA ARG A 245 -15.49 3.78 -12.84
C ARG A 245 -16.69 4.61 -12.41
N TYR A 246 -17.70 4.00 -11.82
CA TYR A 246 -18.92 4.70 -11.41
C TYR A 246 -18.66 5.77 -10.34
N VAL A 247 -17.65 5.54 -9.48
CA VAL A 247 -17.21 6.52 -8.49
C VAL A 247 -16.04 7.36 -9.02
N GLY A 248 -15.07 6.72 -9.68
CA GLY A 248 -13.83 7.37 -10.09
C GLY A 248 -14.01 8.44 -11.16
N ASP A 249 -14.72 8.12 -12.24
CA ASP A 249 -14.86 9.05 -13.37
C ASP A 249 -15.55 10.37 -12.95
N PRO A 250 -16.71 10.37 -12.25
CA PRO A 250 -17.32 11.61 -11.78
C PRO A 250 -16.46 12.41 -10.78
N VAL A 251 -15.66 11.74 -9.95
CA VAL A 251 -14.74 12.43 -9.03
C VAL A 251 -13.60 13.11 -9.79
N LEU A 252 -13.04 12.43 -10.81
CA LEU A 252 -11.97 12.99 -11.63
C LEU A 252 -12.42 14.17 -12.51
N GLU A 253 -13.70 14.33 -12.76
CA GLU A 253 -14.27 15.47 -13.50
C GLU A 253 -14.47 16.73 -12.64
N GLN A 254 -14.34 16.64 -11.32
CA GLN A 254 -14.59 17.76 -10.42
C GLN A 254 -13.49 18.82 -10.51
N ALA A 255 -13.87 20.07 -10.71
CA ALA A 255 -12.92 21.19 -10.81
C ALA A 255 -12.11 21.43 -9.51
N ASP A 256 -12.66 21.03 -8.37
CA ASP A 256 -12.03 21.14 -7.05
C ASP A 256 -11.12 19.96 -6.68
N LEU A 257 -10.84 19.03 -7.63
CA LEU A 257 -9.87 17.95 -7.42
C LEU A 257 -8.46 18.54 -7.28
N ALA A 258 -7.87 18.42 -6.10
CA ALA A 258 -6.53 18.91 -5.82
C ALA A 258 -5.45 17.81 -5.81
N GLY A 259 -5.85 16.55 -5.70
CA GLY A 259 -4.91 15.43 -5.77
C GLY A 259 -5.59 14.07 -5.82
N VAL A 260 -4.81 13.08 -6.24
CA VAL A 260 -5.16 11.65 -6.22
C VAL A 260 -4.10 10.91 -5.44
N HIS A 261 -4.52 10.12 -4.45
CA HIS A 261 -3.68 9.18 -3.71
C HIS A 261 -4.17 7.77 -4.00
N PHE A 262 -3.40 7.04 -4.78
CA PHE A 262 -3.83 5.79 -5.40
C PHE A 262 -2.91 4.62 -5.03
N THR A 263 -3.50 3.47 -4.73
CA THR A 263 -2.82 2.17 -4.81
C THR A 263 -3.76 1.17 -5.46
N GLY A 264 -3.28 0.50 -6.50
CA GLY A 264 -4.06 -0.45 -7.27
C GLY A 264 -3.40 -0.84 -8.58
N SER A 265 -4.17 -1.29 -9.58
CA SER A 265 -3.60 -1.77 -10.84
C SER A 265 -2.98 -0.64 -11.68
N THR A 266 -1.87 -0.95 -12.33
CA THR A 266 -1.13 -0.04 -13.22
C THR A 266 -2.02 0.55 -14.32
N ALA A 267 -2.87 -0.26 -14.93
CA ALA A 267 -3.77 0.18 -16.00
C ALA A 267 -4.79 1.23 -15.52
N VAL A 268 -5.34 1.07 -14.31
CA VAL A 268 -6.26 2.05 -13.72
C VAL A 268 -5.53 3.36 -13.41
N PHE A 269 -4.33 3.29 -12.83
CA PHE A 269 -3.53 4.48 -12.55
C PHE A 269 -3.17 5.27 -13.81
N GLN A 270 -2.73 4.58 -14.85
CA GLN A 270 -2.45 5.19 -16.17
C GLN A 270 -3.70 5.84 -16.78
N ALA A 271 -4.87 5.20 -16.65
CA ALA A 271 -6.13 5.78 -17.11
C ALA A 271 -6.49 7.05 -16.32
N MET A 272 -6.33 7.06 -15.00
CA MET A 272 -6.54 8.25 -14.16
C MET A 272 -5.59 9.38 -14.56
N TRP A 273 -4.31 9.07 -14.75
CA TRP A 273 -3.31 10.05 -15.20
C TRP A 273 -3.69 10.66 -16.55
N LYS A 274 -4.10 9.81 -17.52
CA LYS A 274 -4.57 10.27 -18.84
C LYS A 274 -5.80 11.16 -18.72
N THR A 275 -6.79 10.79 -17.90
CA THR A 275 -8.01 11.58 -17.67
C THR A 275 -7.66 12.95 -17.10
N ILE A 276 -6.85 13.01 -16.05
CA ILE A 276 -6.40 14.26 -15.43
C ILE A 276 -5.63 15.13 -16.43
N GLY A 277 -4.68 14.55 -17.16
CA GLY A 277 -3.90 15.27 -18.17
C GLY A 277 -4.75 15.84 -19.30
N SER A 278 -5.75 15.09 -19.76
CA SER A 278 -6.67 15.51 -20.81
C SER A 278 -7.63 16.61 -20.35
N SER A 279 -7.95 16.66 -19.05
CA SER A 279 -8.89 17.59 -18.44
C SER A 279 -8.19 18.74 -17.67
N ILE A 280 -6.89 18.91 -17.86
CA ILE A 280 -6.06 19.78 -17.02
C ILE A 280 -6.55 21.23 -16.94
N MET A 281 -7.22 21.73 -17.97
CA MET A 281 -7.77 23.09 -18.02
C MET A 281 -9.04 23.28 -17.19
N ASN A 282 -9.65 22.19 -16.73
CA ASN A 282 -10.89 22.22 -15.97
C ASN A 282 -10.66 22.37 -14.45
N TYR A 283 -9.45 22.06 -13.97
CA TYR A 283 -9.13 22.09 -12.55
C TYR A 283 -8.71 23.49 -12.09
N LYS A 284 -9.07 23.84 -10.86
CA LYS A 284 -8.65 25.10 -10.22
C LYS A 284 -7.14 25.13 -9.94
N THR A 285 -6.57 23.98 -9.63
CA THR A 285 -5.14 23.79 -9.39
C THR A 285 -4.63 22.59 -10.18
N TYR A 286 -3.32 22.45 -10.37
CA TYR A 286 -2.76 21.22 -10.92
C TYR A 286 -2.86 20.08 -9.90
N PRO A 287 -3.70 19.04 -10.11
CA PRO A 287 -3.85 17.97 -9.16
C PRO A 287 -2.52 17.25 -8.88
N ARG A 288 -2.22 16.99 -7.62
CA ARG A 288 -1.10 16.12 -7.26
C ARG A 288 -1.47 14.68 -7.56
N ILE A 289 -0.61 13.96 -8.25
CA ILE A 289 -0.84 12.54 -8.56
C ILE A 289 0.24 11.74 -7.84
N VAL A 290 -0.17 10.93 -6.89
CA VAL A 290 0.66 10.02 -6.11
C VAL A 290 0.08 8.62 -6.23
N GLY A 291 0.88 7.68 -6.69
CA GLY A 291 0.41 6.32 -6.92
C GLY A 291 1.48 5.26 -6.74
N GLU A 292 1.04 4.16 -6.16
CA GLU A 292 1.74 2.89 -6.12
C GLU A 292 0.92 1.86 -6.89
N THR A 293 1.57 1.12 -7.76
CA THR A 293 0.90 0.17 -8.64
C THR A 293 1.55 -1.21 -8.56
N GLY A 294 1.41 -2.03 -9.59
CA GLY A 294 1.93 -3.38 -9.64
C GLY A 294 3.44 -3.50 -9.54
N GLY A 295 3.89 -4.71 -9.32
CA GLY A 295 5.29 -5.12 -9.27
C GLY A 295 5.51 -6.44 -10.00
N LYS A 296 6.75 -6.71 -10.38
CA LYS A 296 7.23 -8.02 -10.81
C LYS A 296 8.56 -8.27 -10.11
N ASP A 297 8.44 -8.47 -8.82
CA ASP A 297 9.56 -8.36 -7.91
C ASP A 297 10.43 -9.61 -7.93
N PHE A 298 11.73 -9.42 -7.75
CA PHE A 298 12.70 -10.46 -7.97
C PHE A 298 13.51 -10.81 -6.72
N VAL A 299 13.93 -12.08 -6.68
CA VAL A 299 15.06 -12.56 -5.88
C VAL A 299 16.15 -12.98 -6.83
N PHE A 300 17.31 -12.32 -6.74
CA PHE A 300 18.49 -12.66 -7.51
C PHE A 300 19.53 -13.32 -6.60
N VAL A 301 19.98 -14.51 -6.95
CA VAL A 301 20.82 -15.36 -6.08
C VAL A 301 22.20 -15.52 -6.70
N HIS A 302 23.26 -15.35 -5.90
CA HIS A 302 24.64 -15.65 -6.24
C HIS A 302 25.08 -16.94 -5.57
N SER A 303 26.01 -17.71 -6.16
CA SER A 303 26.48 -19.02 -5.64
C SER A 303 27.07 -18.97 -4.20
N SER A 304 27.48 -17.80 -3.70
CA SER A 304 28.05 -17.65 -2.36
C SER A 304 27.04 -17.63 -1.21
N VAL A 305 25.78 -17.92 -1.47
CA VAL A 305 24.68 -17.75 -0.53
C VAL A 305 24.52 -18.93 0.44
N ASP A 306 23.77 -18.68 1.51
CA ASP A 306 23.17 -19.71 2.35
C ASP A 306 21.85 -20.18 1.71
N VAL A 307 21.80 -21.47 1.33
CA VAL A 307 20.65 -22.06 0.65
C VAL A 307 19.39 -22.04 1.49
N GLU A 308 19.49 -22.29 2.82
CA GLU A 308 18.34 -22.29 3.72
C GLU A 308 17.69 -20.89 3.79
N ALA A 309 18.52 -19.84 3.83
CA ALA A 309 18.04 -18.46 3.82
C ALA A 309 17.31 -18.11 2.52
N VAL A 310 17.82 -18.56 1.37
CA VAL A 310 17.16 -18.37 0.06
C VAL A 310 15.82 -19.07 0.01
N VAL A 311 15.75 -20.35 0.37
CA VAL A 311 14.51 -21.14 0.36
C VAL A 311 13.46 -20.50 1.25
N THR A 312 13.83 -20.09 2.48
CA THR A 312 12.92 -19.38 3.40
C THR A 312 12.40 -18.09 2.78
N ALA A 313 13.26 -17.30 2.15
CA ALA A 313 12.86 -16.04 1.52
C ALA A 313 11.96 -16.25 0.30
N LEU A 314 12.21 -17.26 -0.52
CA LEU A 314 11.37 -17.62 -1.66
C LEU A 314 9.98 -18.05 -1.19
N ILE A 315 9.87 -18.94 -0.20
CA ILE A 315 8.59 -19.44 0.31
C ILE A 315 7.78 -18.30 0.96
N ARG A 316 8.38 -17.57 1.90
CA ARG A 316 7.67 -16.46 2.55
C ARG A 316 7.34 -15.35 1.56
N GLY A 317 8.27 -15.00 0.69
CA GLY A 317 8.10 -13.90 -0.25
C GLY A 317 7.05 -14.17 -1.32
N ALA A 318 6.95 -15.43 -1.82
CA ALA A 318 6.02 -15.79 -2.88
C ALA A 318 4.63 -16.19 -2.38
N TYR A 319 4.51 -16.80 -1.20
CA TYR A 319 3.27 -17.47 -0.80
C TYR A 319 2.56 -16.86 0.42
N GLU A 320 3.25 -16.05 1.24
CA GLU A 320 2.54 -15.27 2.26
C GLU A 320 1.42 -14.44 1.61
N TYR A 321 0.23 -14.53 2.16
CA TYR A 321 -0.97 -13.90 1.62
C TYR A 321 -1.22 -14.27 0.15
N GLN A 322 -0.94 -15.53 -0.22
CA GLN A 322 -1.21 -16.11 -1.55
C GLN A 322 -0.56 -15.32 -2.69
N GLY A 323 0.60 -14.67 -2.45
CA GLY A 323 1.29 -13.84 -3.44
C GLY A 323 0.56 -12.55 -3.83
N GLN A 324 -0.50 -12.16 -3.12
CA GLN A 324 -1.31 -10.96 -3.41
C GLN A 324 -0.69 -9.69 -2.80
N LYS A 325 0.62 -9.54 -2.91
CA LYS A 325 1.35 -8.34 -2.53
C LYS A 325 2.01 -7.76 -3.78
N CYS A 326 1.93 -6.45 -3.95
CA CYS A 326 2.65 -5.76 -5.03
C CYS A 326 4.17 -6.03 -4.99
N SER A 327 4.70 -6.36 -3.80
CA SER A 327 6.10 -6.68 -3.51
C SER A 327 6.38 -8.19 -3.33
N ALA A 328 5.45 -9.08 -3.68
CA ALA A 328 5.67 -10.52 -3.56
C ALA A 328 6.80 -11.01 -4.48
N VAL A 329 7.55 -12.01 -4.04
CA VAL A 329 8.52 -12.67 -4.90
C VAL A 329 7.78 -13.37 -6.04
N SER A 330 7.83 -12.81 -7.20
CA SER A 330 7.12 -13.32 -8.38
C SER A 330 8.05 -14.01 -9.37
N ARG A 331 9.34 -13.64 -9.35
CA ARG A 331 10.39 -14.25 -10.17
C ARG A 331 11.69 -14.41 -9.38
N ALA A 332 12.44 -15.47 -9.70
CA ALA A 332 13.74 -15.73 -9.10
C ALA A 332 14.76 -16.11 -10.16
N TYR A 333 16.00 -15.65 -9.96
CA TYR A 333 17.17 -16.00 -10.77
C TYR A 333 18.13 -16.79 -9.90
N ILE A 334 18.34 -18.07 -10.23
CA ILE A 334 19.12 -19.00 -9.39
C ILE A 334 20.26 -19.60 -10.22
N PRO A 335 21.52 -19.55 -9.73
CA PRO A 335 22.63 -20.14 -10.47
C PRO A 335 22.56 -21.66 -10.47
N ALA A 336 22.99 -22.26 -11.59
CA ALA A 336 22.83 -23.70 -11.87
C ALA A 336 23.56 -24.60 -10.88
N ASP A 337 24.67 -24.13 -10.30
CA ASP A 337 25.50 -24.91 -9.37
C ASP A 337 24.80 -25.19 -8.03
N ILE A 338 23.98 -24.27 -7.55
CA ILE A 338 23.24 -24.45 -6.28
C ILE A 338 21.76 -24.83 -6.49
N TRP A 339 21.26 -24.77 -7.73
CA TRP A 339 19.85 -25.06 -8.02
C TRP A 339 19.36 -26.41 -7.49
N PRO A 340 20.11 -27.54 -7.63
CA PRO A 340 19.65 -28.83 -7.08
C PRO A 340 19.34 -28.75 -5.58
N ALA A 341 20.21 -28.12 -4.79
CA ALA A 341 20.03 -27.99 -3.35
C ALA A 341 18.85 -27.07 -2.99
N VAL A 342 18.71 -25.93 -3.68
CA VAL A 342 17.57 -25.02 -3.49
C VAL A 342 16.26 -25.72 -3.85
N LYS A 343 16.22 -26.43 -4.99
CA LYS A 343 15.03 -27.17 -5.44
C LYS A 343 14.60 -28.21 -4.41
N ASP A 344 15.51 -29.12 -4.05
CA ASP A 344 15.17 -30.24 -3.16
C ASP A 344 14.66 -29.77 -1.81
N GLN A 345 15.31 -28.75 -1.22
CA GLN A 345 14.88 -28.19 0.05
C GLN A 345 13.55 -27.43 -0.09
N MET A 346 13.39 -26.62 -1.13
CA MET A 346 12.16 -25.85 -1.35
C MET A 346 10.95 -26.77 -1.54
N LEU A 347 11.08 -27.84 -2.32
CA LEU A 347 9.99 -28.79 -2.52
C LEU A 347 9.62 -29.52 -1.22
N ALA A 348 10.62 -29.91 -0.41
CA ALA A 348 10.39 -30.54 0.88
C ALA A 348 9.63 -29.60 1.86
N GLU A 349 9.99 -28.32 1.90
CA GLU A 349 9.30 -27.33 2.74
C GLU A 349 7.86 -27.07 2.23
N LEU A 350 7.66 -26.98 0.92
CA LEU A 350 6.33 -26.75 0.32
C LEU A 350 5.34 -27.87 0.66
N GLU A 351 5.79 -29.14 0.75
CA GLU A 351 4.94 -30.26 1.18
C GLU A 351 4.41 -30.10 2.63
N THR A 352 5.06 -29.28 3.44
CA THR A 352 4.64 -29.01 4.83
C THR A 352 3.62 -27.88 4.96
N LEU A 353 3.46 -27.07 3.92
CA LEU A 353 2.56 -25.93 3.96
C LEU A 353 1.10 -26.37 4.02
N LYS A 354 0.37 -25.76 4.93
CA LYS A 354 -1.08 -25.94 5.02
C LYS A 354 -1.79 -24.74 4.42
N MET A 355 -2.82 -25.02 3.65
CA MET A 355 -3.72 -24.03 3.05
C MET A 355 -5.16 -24.32 3.48
N GLY A 356 -5.90 -23.29 3.85
CA GLY A 356 -7.28 -23.45 4.28
C GLY A 356 -7.89 -22.18 4.88
N ASP A 357 -8.91 -22.38 5.72
CA ASP A 357 -9.58 -21.30 6.43
C ASP A 357 -8.60 -20.56 7.37
N PRO A 358 -8.47 -19.23 7.29
CA PRO A 358 -7.55 -18.45 8.14
C PRO A 358 -7.92 -18.48 9.63
N ILE A 359 -9.13 -18.91 10.00
CA ILE A 359 -9.55 -19.10 11.39
C ILE A 359 -8.78 -20.27 12.04
N ASP A 360 -8.36 -21.24 11.25
CA ASP A 360 -7.38 -22.24 11.67
C ASP A 360 -5.96 -21.66 11.57
N PHE A 361 -5.42 -21.22 12.70
CA PHE A 361 -4.08 -20.61 12.77
C PHE A 361 -2.93 -21.57 12.42
N SER A 362 -3.21 -22.83 12.08
CA SER A 362 -2.20 -23.75 11.53
C SER A 362 -2.01 -23.59 10.03
N ASN A 363 -2.89 -22.86 9.32
CA ASN A 363 -2.76 -22.59 7.91
C ASN A 363 -1.78 -21.43 7.64
N PHE A 364 -0.84 -21.67 6.75
CA PHE A 364 0.11 -20.66 6.26
C PHE A 364 -0.49 -19.78 5.15
N MET A 365 -1.38 -20.36 4.35
CA MET A 365 -2.05 -19.73 3.22
C MET A 365 -3.57 -19.92 3.32
N ALA A 366 -4.30 -19.04 2.63
CA ALA A 366 -5.74 -19.14 2.51
C ALA A 366 -6.20 -18.92 1.05
N ALA A 367 -7.42 -18.43 0.82
CA ALA A 367 -7.96 -18.17 -0.52
C ALA A 367 -7.47 -16.83 -1.10
N VAL A 368 -7.41 -16.72 -2.43
CA VAL A 368 -7.26 -15.43 -3.11
C VAL A 368 -8.56 -14.63 -3.00
N ILE A 369 -8.49 -13.32 -3.27
CA ILE A 369 -9.49 -12.34 -2.83
C ILE A 369 -10.90 -12.55 -3.41
N ASP A 370 -11.00 -12.90 -4.68
CA ASP A 370 -12.31 -13.06 -5.37
C ASP A 370 -12.19 -13.94 -6.63
N LYS A 371 -13.36 -14.18 -7.25
CA LYS A 371 -13.45 -15.00 -8.46
C LYS A 371 -12.66 -14.43 -9.63
N ALA A 372 -12.59 -13.10 -9.77
CA ALA A 372 -11.86 -12.49 -10.88
C ALA A 372 -10.35 -12.70 -10.74
N ALA A 373 -9.82 -12.56 -9.51
CA ALA A 373 -8.43 -12.87 -9.21
C ALA A 373 -8.13 -14.36 -9.41
N PHE A 374 -9.01 -15.23 -8.93
CA PHE A 374 -8.89 -16.68 -9.12
C PHE A 374 -8.81 -17.05 -10.60
N ASP A 375 -9.76 -16.59 -11.42
CA ASP A 375 -9.80 -16.91 -12.85
C ASP A 375 -8.56 -16.40 -13.59
N SER A 376 -8.13 -15.17 -13.28
CA SER A 376 -6.93 -14.60 -13.88
C SER A 376 -5.66 -15.40 -13.56
N ILE A 377 -5.49 -15.84 -12.30
CA ILE A 377 -4.33 -16.64 -11.90
C ILE A 377 -4.36 -18.03 -12.55
N VAL A 378 -5.55 -18.64 -12.62
CA VAL A 378 -5.74 -19.93 -13.29
C VAL A 378 -5.39 -19.85 -14.77
N GLU A 379 -5.71 -18.76 -15.48
CA GLU A 379 -5.30 -18.56 -16.88
C GLU A 379 -3.78 -18.61 -17.06
N TYR A 380 -2.99 -18.07 -16.14
CA TYR A 380 -1.53 -18.16 -16.18
C TYR A 380 -1.04 -19.60 -15.92
N ILE A 381 -1.63 -20.29 -14.95
CA ILE A 381 -1.28 -21.70 -14.65
C ILE A 381 -1.59 -22.60 -15.85
N GLU A 382 -2.76 -22.44 -16.47
CA GLU A 382 -3.15 -23.24 -17.67
C GLU A 382 -2.30 -22.87 -18.90
N PHE A 383 -1.87 -21.62 -19.03
CA PHE A 383 -0.91 -21.22 -20.05
C PHE A 383 0.41 -22.00 -19.91
N ASP A 384 0.94 -22.13 -18.70
CA ASP A 384 2.20 -22.83 -18.44
C ASP A 384 2.12 -24.33 -18.62
N LYS A 385 0.98 -24.96 -18.27
CA LYS A 385 0.77 -26.40 -18.54
C LYS A 385 0.90 -26.76 -20.02
N ASN A 386 0.71 -25.79 -20.90
CA ASN A 386 0.80 -25.95 -22.35
C ASN A 386 2.06 -25.31 -22.97
N SER A 387 2.97 -24.77 -22.17
CA SER A 387 4.18 -24.10 -22.64
C SER A 387 5.33 -25.09 -22.88
N GLU A 388 6.04 -24.95 -23.98
CA GLU A 388 7.27 -25.73 -24.24
C GLU A 388 8.50 -25.17 -23.50
N THR A 389 8.43 -23.93 -23.02
CA THR A 389 9.54 -23.22 -22.34
C THR A 389 9.37 -23.11 -20.84
N ALA A 390 8.29 -23.68 -20.28
CA ALA A 390 7.99 -23.69 -18.86
C ALA A 390 7.70 -25.12 -18.38
N GLN A 391 8.03 -25.38 -17.12
CA GLN A 391 7.73 -26.62 -16.42
C GLN A 391 7.21 -26.30 -15.03
N ILE A 392 5.98 -26.68 -14.72
CA ILE A 392 5.46 -26.68 -13.35
C ILE A 392 6.14 -27.85 -12.61
N ILE A 393 6.91 -27.55 -11.57
CA ILE A 393 7.61 -28.55 -10.76
C ILE A 393 6.94 -28.81 -9.41
N TYR A 394 5.99 -27.97 -9.01
CA TYR A 394 5.16 -28.11 -7.81
C TYR A 394 3.84 -27.38 -7.97
N GLY A 395 2.74 -27.91 -7.39
CA GLY A 395 1.42 -27.30 -7.41
C GLY A 395 0.74 -27.30 -8.78
N GLY A 396 0.17 -26.19 -9.18
CA GLY A 396 -0.59 -26.04 -10.43
C GLY A 396 -2.02 -26.54 -10.32
N THR A 397 -2.54 -26.78 -9.11
CA THR A 397 -3.91 -27.17 -8.85
C THR A 397 -4.67 -26.07 -8.12
N TYR A 398 -5.99 -26.07 -8.26
CA TYR A 398 -6.87 -25.04 -7.74
C TYR A 398 -8.28 -25.58 -7.53
N ASP A 399 -9.03 -24.97 -6.60
CA ASP A 399 -10.42 -25.34 -6.28
C ASP A 399 -11.22 -24.11 -5.83
N ASP A 400 -12.35 -23.85 -6.48
CA ASP A 400 -13.28 -22.77 -6.14
C ASP A 400 -14.64 -23.26 -5.61
N ALA A 401 -14.75 -24.51 -5.21
CA ALA A 401 -16.03 -25.09 -4.76
C ALA A 401 -16.54 -24.44 -3.46
N LYS A 402 -15.64 -24.09 -2.52
CA LYS A 402 -15.99 -23.45 -1.25
C LYS A 402 -15.41 -22.03 -1.14
N GLY A 403 -14.14 -21.87 -1.52
CA GLY A 403 -13.39 -20.63 -1.52
C GLY A 403 -12.41 -20.65 -2.68
N TYR A 404 -11.80 -19.53 -2.97
CA TYR A 404 -10.91 -19.35 -4.13
C TYR A 404 -9.49 -19.81 -3.80
N PHE A 405 -9.28 -21.13 -3.69
CA PHE A 405 -8.02 -21.73 -3.30
C PHE A 405 -7.15 -22.09 -4.50
N ILE A 406 -5.90 -21.64 -4.47
CA ILE A 406 -4.87 -21.96 -5.47
C ILE A 406 -3.64 -22.44 -4.72
N GLU A 407 -3.14 -23.64 -5.06
CA GLU A 407 -1.95 -24.19 -4.42
C GLU A 407 -0.68 -23.39 -4.73
N PRO A 408 0.29 -23.34 -3.80
CA PRO A 408 1.61 -22.80 -4.10
C PRO A 408 2.13 -23.44 -5.38
N THR A 409 2.47 -22.63 -6.36
CA THR A 409 2.90 -23.14 -7.67
C THR A 409 4.31 -22.66 -7.97
N VAL A 410 5.20 -23.59 -8.35
CA VAL A 410 6.58 -23.31 -8.78
C VAL A 410 6.73 -23.67 -10.24
N VAL A 411 7.15 -22.69 -11.03
CA VAL A 411 7.39 -22.82 -12.46
C VAL A 411 8.86 -22.57 -12.76
N VAL A 412 9.52 -23.48 -13.47
CA VAL A 412 10.87 -23.29 -13.99
C VAL A 412 10.78 -22.97 -15.48
N VAL A 413 11.41 -21.88 -15.89
CA VAL A 413 11.42 -21.44 -17.29
C VAL A 413 12.81 -21.49 -17.89
N THR A 414 12.89 -21.75 -19.20
CA THR A 414 14.14 -21.73 -19.96
C THR A 414 14.39 -20.42 -20.68
N ASP A 415 13.33 -19.60 -20.84
CA ASP A 415 13.39 -18.26 -21.42
C ASP A 415 13.26 -17.21 -20.30
N PRO A 416 14.26 -16.34 -20.09
CA PRO A 416 14.16 -15.28 -19.08
C PRO A 416 13.12 -14.21 -19.40
N HIS A 417 12.63 -14.14 -20.63
CA HIS A 417 11.53 -13.27 -21.09
C HIS A 417 10.20 -14.01 -21.23
N HIS A 418 10.08 -15.16 -20.59
CA HIS A 418 8.81 -15.86 -20.51
C HIS A 418 7.71 -14.97 -19.91
N LYS A 419 6.47 -15.10 -20.38
CA LYS A 419 5.32 -14.29 -19.93
C LYS A 419 5.23 -14.18 -18.40
N LEU A 420 5.47 -15.28 -17.67
CA LEU A 420 5.44 -15.32 -16.22
C LEU A 420 6.64 -14.62 -15.55
N MET A 421 7.69 -14.31 -16.27
CA MET A 421 8.80 -13.48 -15.78
C MET A 421 8.53 -11.98 -15.98
N GLU A 422 7.66 -11.59 -16.92
CA GLU A 422 7.40 -10.20 -17.31
C GLU A 422 6.12 -9.63 -16.68
N GLU A 423 5.03 -10.41 -16.68
CA GLU A 423 3.70 -9.95 -16.27
C GLU A 423 3.43 -10.19 -14.79
N GLU A 424 2.72 -9.25 -14.16
CA GLU A 424 2.25 -9.38 -12.77
C GLU A 424 1.07 -10.35 -12.69
N ILE A 425 1.22 -11.45 -11.94
CA ILE A 425 0.18 -12.47 -11.78
C ILE A 425 -0.71 -12.17 -10.57
N PHE A 426 -0.15 -11.61 -9.52
CA PHE A 426 -0.80 -11.30 -8.25
C PHE A 426 -1.43 -12.53 -7.56
N GLY A 427 -0.70 -13.65 -7.60
CA GLY A 427 -1.14 -14.95 -7.09
C GLY A 427 0.04 -15.81 -6.62
N PRO A 428 -0.22 -17.02 -6.07
CA PRO A 428 0.80 -17.87 -5.48
C PRO A 428 1.62 -18.64 -6.53
N VAL A 429 2.20 -17.93 -7.48
CA VAL A 429 3.00 -18.48 -8.58
C VAL A 429 4.39 -17.87 -8.56
N LEU A 430 5.40 -18.70 -8.25
CA LEU A 430 6.81 -18.35 -8.29
C LEU A 430 7.43 -18.87 -9.58
N THR A 431 8.01 -17.99 -10.39
CA THR A 431 8.68 -18.33 -11.64
C THR A 431 10.19 -18.25 -11.47
N ILE A 432 10.92 -19.31 -11.84
CA ILE A 432 12.36 -19.44 -11.62
C ILE A 432 13.07 -19.58 -12.97
N TYR A 433 14.06 -18.73 -13.19
CA TYR A 433 15.02 -18.85 -14.27
C TYR A 433 16.37 -19.33 -13.71
N ILE A 434 16.90 -20.43 -14.28
CA ILE A 434 18.17 -21.03 -13.87
C ILE A 434 19.24 -20.51 -14.82
N TYR A 435 20.22 -19.78 -14.29
CA TYR A 435 21.29 -19.21 -15.09
C TYR A 435 22.66 -19.93 -14.85
N PRO A 436 23.55 -20.01 -15.85
CA PRO A 436 24.91 -20.51 -15.66
C PRO A 436 25.69 -19.62 -14.69
N GLU A 437 26.38 -20.18 -13.70
CA GLU A 437 27.09 -19.45 -12.64
C GLU A 437 28.13 -18.44 -13.16
N ASN A 438 28.70 -18.70 -14.35
CA ASN A 438 29.65 -17.82 -15.02
C ASN A 438 28.99 -16.66 -15.79
N GLN A 439 27.66 -16.58 -15.84
CA GLN A 439 26.88 -15.51 -16.49
C GLN A 439 26.19 -14.56 -15.50
N TYR A 440 26.74 -14.42 -14.30
CA TYR A 440 26.17 -13.59 -13.24
C TYR A 440 25.90 -12.15 -13.69
N THR A 441 26.91 -11.45 -14.22
CA THR A 441 26.81 -10.06 -14.68
C THR A 441 25.82 -9.89 -15.83
N GLU A 442 25.84 -10.81 -16.80
CA GLU A 442 24.93 -10.81 -17.93
C GLU A 442 23.47 -11.00 -17.48
N THR A 443 23.25 -11.95 -16.57
CA THR A 443 21.91 -12.24 -16.04
C THR A 443 21.36 -11.09 -15.17
N LEU A 444 22.22 -10.33 -14.48
CA LEU A 444 21.78 -9.10 -13.82
C LEU A 444 21.21 -8.09 -14.81
N GLY A 445 21.83 -7.93 -15.98
CA GLY A 445 21.30 -7.09 -17.06
C GLY A 445 19.93 -7.59 -17.57
N ILE A 446 19.79 -8.90 -17.76
CA ILE A 446 18.50 -9.52 -18.12
C ILE A 446 17.45 -9.22 -17.04
N CYS A 447 17.79 -9.39 -15.76
CA CYS A 447 16.88 -9.11 -14.65
C CYS A 447 16.37 -7.65 -14.65
N ASP A 448 17.24 -6.68 -14.97
CA ASP A 448 16.86 -5.26 -15.05
C ASP A 448 15.88 -4.98 -16.19
N ASP A 449 16.04 -5.67 -17.33
CA ASP A 449 15.26 -5.42 -18.55
C ASP A 449 13.99 -6.28 -18.68
N THR A 450 13.87 -7.38 -17.91
CA THR A 450 12.78 -8.36 -18.07
C THR A 450 11.39 -7.77 -17.86
N SER A 451 11.23 -6.75 -16.99
CA SER A 451 9.90 -6.26 -16.63
C SER A 451 9.84 -4.73 -16.63
N PRO A 452 8.70 -4.12 -17.02
CA PRO A 452 8.52 -2.67 -16.96
C PRO A 452 8.35 -2.13 -15.53
N TYR A 453 8.31 -2.99 -14.53
CA TYR A 453 8.14 -2.64 -13.13
C TYR A 453 9.48 -2.37 -12.42
N GLY A 454 9.41 -1.66 -11.31
CA GLY A 454 10.58 -1.34 -10.48
C GLY A 454 10.16 -1.07 -9.03
N LEU A 455 9.38 -1.98 -8.42
CA LEU A 455 8.87 -1.81 -7.06
C LEU A 455 9.89 -2.29 -6.04
N THR A 456 10.10 -3.59 -5.96
CA THR A 456 11.07 -4.17 -5.02
C THR A 456 11.97 -5.20 -5.68
N GLY A 457 13.10 -5.48 -5.05
CA GLY A 457 14.01 -6.53 -5.48
C GLY A 457 15.00 -6.90 -4.39
N SER A 458 15.49 -8.10 -4.46
CA SER A 458 16.46 -8.62 -3.49
C SER A 458 17.64 -9.32 -4.17
N ILE A 459 18.82 -9.16 -3.56
CA ILE A 459 20.03 -9.93 -3.88
C ILE A 459 20.40 -10.80 -2.69
N PHE A 460 20.62 -12.08 -2.94
CA PHE A 460 21.18 -13.02 -1.98
C PHE A 460 22.62 -13.37 -2.36
N ALA A 461 23.57 -12.94 -1.54
CA ALA A 461 25.00 -13.19 -1.72
C ALA A 461 25.78 -12.94 -0.42
N ASN A 462 26.83 -13.73 -0.19
CA ASN A 462 27.83 -13.45 0.85
C ASN A 462 29.08 -12.78 0.28
N ASP A 463 29.30 -12.84 -1.04
CA ASP A 463 30.37 -12.11 -1.71
C ASP A 463 30.04 -10.64 -1.86
N ARG A 464 30.79 -9.77 -1.18
CA ARG A 464 30.62 -8.31 -1.23
C ARG A 464 30.83 -7.73 -2.63
N LYS A 465 31.65 -8.36 -3.47
CA LYS A 465 31.84 -7.94 -4.87
C LYS A 465 30.56 -8.15 -5.68
N ALA A 466 29.95 -9.34 -5.56
CA ALA A 466 28.69 -9.67 -6.23
C ALA A 466 27.57 -8.72 -5.78
N ILE A 467 27.46 -8.43 -4.46
CA ILE A 467 26.49 -7.45 -3.94
C ILE A 467 26.69 -6.07 -4.58
N ASN A 468 27.93 -5.56 -4.61
CA ASN A 468 28.22 -4.24 -5.16
C ASN A 468 27.95 -4.16 -6.67
N GLU A 469 28.18 -5.24 -7.40
CA GLU A 469 27.89 -5.34 -8.83
C GLU A 469 26.37 -5.33 -9.08
N ALA A 470 25.61 -6.16 -8.38
CA ALA A 470 24.16 -6.19 -8.45
C ALA A 470 23.56 -4.81 -8.08
N TYR A 471 24.04 -4.18 -7.02
CA TYR A 471 23.60 -2.85 -6.59
C TYR A 471 23.78 -1.78 -7.68
N LYS A 472 24.83 -1.87 -8.50
CA LYS A 472 25.09 -0.95 -9.60
C LYS A 472 24.19 -1.23 -10.81
N ILE A 473 24.10 -2.49 -11.22
CA ILE A 473 23.36 -2.88 -12.43
C ILE A 473 21.87 -2.73 -12.20
N LEU A 474 21.35 -3.21 -11.06
CA LEU A 474 19.93 -3.18 -10.72
C LEU A 474 19.47 -1.84 -10.08
N ARG A 475 20.24 -0.78 -10.26
CA ARG A 475 20.01 0.54 -9.63
C ARG A 475 18.60 1.09 -9.86
N HIS A 476 18.01 0.81 -11.01
CA HIS A 476 16.67 1.29 -11.40
C HIS A 476 15.60 0.18 -11.39
N ALA A 477 15.99 -1.07 -11.12
CA ALA A 477 15.08 -2.20 -11.12
C ALA A 477 14.16 -2.27 -9.89
N ALA A 478 14.48 -1.51 -8.84
CA ALA A 478 13.72 -1.54 -7.59
C ALA A 478 13.74 -0.17 -6.89
N GLY A 479 12.58 0.27 -6.40
CA GLY A 479 12.47 1.41 -5.49
C GLY A 479 12.89 1.05 -4.07
N ASN A 480 12.60 -0.18 -3.62
CA ASN A 480 13.13 -0.76 -2.39
C ASN A 480 14.01 -1.97 -2.71
N PHE A 481 15.28 -1.90 -2.32
CA PHE A 481 16.28 -2.92 -2.63
C PHE A 481 16.79 -3.59 -1.34
N TYR A 482 16.72 -4.91 -1.29
CA TYR A 482 17.05 -5.71 -0.13
C TYR A 482 18.31 -6.55 -0.37
N ILE A 483 19.08 -6.81 0.68
CA ILE A 483 20.27 -7.66 0.64
C ILE A 483 20.11 -8.74 1.69
N ASN A 484 20.13 -10.01 1.27
CA ASN A 484 19.94 -11.20 2.10
C ASN A 484 18.64 -11.17 2.92
N ASP A 485 17.59 -10.58 2.34
CA ASP A 485 16.22 -10.62 2.87
C ASP A 485 15.21 -10.72 1.72
N LYS A 486 13.98 -11.17 2.00
CA LYS A 486 12.91 -11.18 1.02
C LYS A 486 12.53 -9.75 0.61
N PRO A 487 12.11 -9.50 -0.64
CA PRO A 487 11.82 -8.15 -1.13
C PRO A 487 10.47 -7.59 -0.65
N THR A 488 9.85 -8.17 0.36
CA THR A 488 8.54 -7.78 0.90
C THR A 488 8.58 -7.65 2.42
N GLY A 489 7.65 -6.86 3.00
CA GLY A 489 7.56 -6.64 4.45
C GLY A 489 8.31 -5.39 4.90
N ALA A 490 8.25 -4.31 4.12
CA ALA A 490 8.75 -3.00 4.54
C ALA A 490 8.06 -2.54 5.84
N VAL A 491 8.82 -1.93 6.74
CA VAL A 491 8.35 -1.41 8.02
C VAL A 491 8.37 0.11 7.99
N VAL A 492 7.28 0.74 8.38
CA VAL A 492 7.14 2.21 8.43
C VAL A 492 8.25 2.82 9.29
N GLY A 493 8.89 3.87 8.79
CA GLY A 493 10.01 4.51 9.47
C GLY A 493 11.37 3.85 9.23
N GLN A 494 11.40 2.58 8.75
CA GLN A 494 12.65 1.85 8.48
C GLN A 494 12.91 1.71 6.98
N GLN A 495 11.92 1.30 6.19
CA GLN A 495 12.01 1.20 4.73
C GLN A 495 10.89 2.02 4.07
N PRO A 496 11.07 3.33 3.84
CA PRO A 496 10.10 4.14 3.09
C PRO A 496 9.75 3.46 1.77
N PHE A 497 8.46 3.20 1.54
CA PHE A 497 8.01 2.31 0.47
C PHE A 497 7.55 3.08 -0.77
N GLY A 498 8.03 2.64 -1.93
CA GLY A 498 7.59 3.18 -3.21
C GLY A 498 8.40 2.64 -4.38
N GLY A 499 7.72 2.46 -5.51
CA GLY A 499 8.28 1.93 -6.75
C GLY A 499 8.50 2.97 -7.84
N ALA A 500 9.50 2.70 -8.68
CA ALA A 500 9.81 3.46 -9.89
C ALA A 500 9.26 2.75 -11.15
N ARG A 501 9.58 3.25 -12.34
CA ARG A 501 9.12 2.74 -13.63
C ARG A 501 7.58 2.61 -13.66
N GLY A 502 7.05 1.47 -14.11
CA GLY A 502 5.62 1.16 -14.12
C GLY A 502 4.98 0.94 -12.76
N SER A 503 5.76 0.89 -11.66
CA SER A 503 5.27 0.59 -10.31
C SER A 503 4.81 1.81 -9.51
N GLY A 504 4.94 3.02 -10.03
CA GLY A 504 4.40 4.18 -9.35
C GLY A 504 5.25 5.44 -9.43
N THR A 505 4.91 6.42 -8.60
CA THR A 505 5.53 7.75 -8.57
C THR A 505 6.68 7.85 -7.56
N ASN A 506 6.94 6.78 -6.82
CA ASN A 506 8.05 6.65 -5.87
C ASN A 506 8.09 7.75 -4.78
N ASP A 507 6.93 8.13 -4.29
CA ASP A 507 6.80 9.20 -3.28
C ASP A 507 7.06 8.73 -1.83
N LYS A 508 7.53 7.50 -1.65
CA LYS A 508 8.01 6.94 -0.38
C LYS A 508 7.01 7.06 0.78
N ALA A 509 5.94 6.26 0.72
CA ALA A 509 4.99 6.11 1.82
C ALA A 509 5.72 5.76 3.14
N GLY A 510 5.23 6.27 4.26
CA GLY A 510 5.90 6.14 5.56
C GLY A 510 7.15 7.01 5.71
N SER A 511 7.20 8.15 5.01
CA SER A 511 8.25 9.15 5.13
C SER A 511 7.72 10.57 4.91
N PHE A 512 8.54 11.56 5.22
CA PHE A 512 8.22 12.97 4.97
C PHE A 512 8.01 13.27 3.46
N MET A 513 8.62 12.50 2.57
CA MET A 513 8.52 12.70 1.11
C MET A 513 7.08 12.53 0.61
N ASN A 514 6.35 11.54 1.12
CA ASN A 514 4.94 11.36 0.78
C ASN A 514 4.09 12.54 1.28
N LEU A 515 4.31 12.98 2.52
CA LEU A 515 3.52 14.06 3.12
C LEU A 515 3.74 15.40 2.42
N LEU A 516 4.93 15.67 1.87
CA LEU A 516 5.23 16.86 1.08
C LEU A 516 4.34 16.99 -0.18
N ARG A 517 3.81 15.89 -0.68
CA ARG A 517 2.88 15.91 -1.83
C ARG A 517 1.54 16.58 -1.46
N TRP A 518 1.20 16.61 -0.20
CA TRP A 518 -0.11 17.05 0.29
C TRP A 518 -0.12 18.46 0.88
N VAL A 519 0.92 19.24 0.61
CA VAL A 519 1.01 20.66 1.00
C VAL A 519 1.33 21.56 -0.16
N SER A 520 0.87 22.83 -0.06
CA SER A 520 1.20 23.93 -0.96
C SER A 520 1.95 25.00 -0.18
N ALA A 521 3.28 25.02 -0.31
CA ALA A 521 4.12 25.96 0.43
C ALA A 521 3.89 27.41 -0.05
N ARG A 522 3.76 28.35 0.90
CA ARG A 522 3.74 29.79 0.65
C ARG A 522 4.94 30.42 1.34
N THR A 523 5.86 30.97 0.56
CA THR A 523 6.98 31.73 1.10
C THR A 523 6.56 33.16 1.39
N VAL A 524 6.83 33.63 2.59
CA VAL A 524 6.57 34.98 3.03
C VAL A 524 7.91 35.70 3.26
N LYS A 525 8.02 36.91 2.77
CA LYS A 525 9.12 37.82 3.03
C LYS A 525 8.56 39.07 3.72
N GLU A 526 8.87 39.27 4.97
CA GLU A 526 8.57 40.50 5.70
C GLU A 526 9.80 41.40 5.75
N ASN A 527 9.71 42.59 5.19
CA ASN A 527 10.77 43.59 5.28
C ASN A 527 10.47 44.52 6.46
N LEU A 528 11.29 44.42 7.51
CA LEU A 528 11.13 45.19 8.76
C LEU A 528 11.54 46.67 8.58
N ASN A 529 12.31 46.99 7.52
CA ASN A 529 12.69 48.37 7.17
C ASN A 529 12.63 48.53 5.65
N PRO A 530 11.40 48.68 5.07
CA PRO A 530 11.25 48.72 3.62
C PRO A 530 11.94 49.96 3.02
N PRO A 531 12.57 49.83 1.82
CA PRO A 531 13.22 50.93 1.14
C PRO A 531 12.20 52.02 0.79
N LYS A 532 12.64 53.28 0.96
CA LYS A 532 11.80 54.49 0.69
C LYS A 532 12.20 55.20 -0.58
N ASP A 533 13.29 54.83 -1.22
CA ASP A 533 13.75 55.32 -2.50
C ASP A 533 13.89 54.17 -3.51
N TYR A 534 13.38 54.34 -4.72
CA TYR A 534 13.50 53.34 -5.77
C TYR A 534 14.89 53.32 -6.41
N ARG A 535 15.66 54.43 -6.23
CA ARG A 535 16.99 54.62 -6.83
C ARG A 535 18.02 53.81 -6.07
N TYR A 536 18.78 53.03 -6.79
CA TYR A 536 19.96 52.37 -6.28
C TYR A 536 21.17 53.33 -6.33
N PRO A 537 22.16 53.16 -5.43
CA PRO A 537 23.33 54.04 -5.39
C PRO A 537 24.05 54.21 -6.72
N PHE A 538 24.08 53.18 -7.55
CA PHE A 538 24.73 53.26 -8.88
C PHE A 538 24.00 54.16 -9.91
N LEU A 539 22.76 54.55 -9.63
CA LEU A 539 21.98 55.45 -10.48
C LEU A 539 22.33 56.93 -10.23
N SER A 540 23.14 57.22 -9.19
CA SER A 540 23.63 58.58 -8.94
C SER A 540 24.91 58.76 -9.78
N GLU A 541 24.80 59.53 -10.86
CA GLU A 541 26.00 60.08 -11.53
C GLU A 541 26.54 61.22 -10.66
N GLU A 542 27.88 61.30 -10.53
CA GLU A 542 28.56 62.36 -9.78
C GLU A 542 28.30 63.74 -10.34
#